data_ffa3d30ba81f53f5c337b412b0067eec
#
_entry.id   ffa3d30ba81f53f5c337b412b0067eec
#
_cell.length_a   1.000
_cell.length_b   1.000
_cell.length_c   1.000
_cell.angle_alpha   90.00
_cell.angle_beta   90.00
_cell.angle_gamma   90.00
#
_symmetry.space_group_name_H-M   'P 1'
#
loop_
_entity.id
_entity.type
_entity.pdbx_description
1 polymer ?
#
loop_
_entity_poly.entity_id
_entity_poly.type
_entity_poly.pdbx_seq_one_letter_code
_entity_poly.pdbx_strand_id
1 'polypeptide(L)'
;MSPPVAPPGWSRWLVPPAALSVHLSIGQAYAWSVFKPPLESALGLSGTQSALPFQLGIVMLGLSAAFGGTLVERNGPRWAMTVALVCFSTGFLIASLGAATEQYWLIVFGYGFVGGIGLGIGYISPVSTLIKWFPDRPGMATGIAIMGFGGGALIASPWSAQMLKSFGSDSSGIALAFLVHGLSYAVFMTLGVLLVRVPRGDKAPVKAAPGPLDGVQVSANSAVRTPQFWCLWVVLCMNVTAGIGILEKAAPMITDFFADTSTPVSVSAAAGFVALLSAANMAGRIGWSSTSDLIGRKNIYRVYLGVGAVMYLLISQFGDSSKPLFIICALVILSFYGGGFATIPAYLKDLFGTYQVGAIHGRLLTAWSTAGVLGPLIVNWIADRQKDAGKHGAALYDTSFLIMIGLLVVGFVANELVRPVDARHHIPAPREAADDDSVQPQQSA
;
A
#
# COMPACT_ATOMS: atom_id res chain seq x y z
N MET A 1 16.78 -19.19 10.76
CA MET A 1 17.93 -18.71 9.97
C MET A 1 18.25 -17.29 10.42
N SER A 2 19.48 -17.01 10.83
CA SER A 2 19.88 -15.64 11.16
C SER A 2 19.75 -14.75 9.91
N PRO A 3 19.26 -13.51 10.02
CA PRO A 3 19.14 -12.62 8.88
C PRO A 3 20.52 -12.36 8.27
N PRO A 4 20.67 -12.39 6.94
CA PRO A 4 21.95 -12.17 6.28
C PRO A 4 22.41 -10.73 6.48
N VAL A 5 23.43 -10.57 7.29
CA VAL A 5 24.07 -9.28 7.56
C VAL A 5 24.89 -8.86 6.33
N ALA A 6 24.87 -7.56 6.04
CA ALA A 6 25.63 -7.01 4.92
C ALA A 6 27.15 -7.24 5.10
N PRO A 7 27.88 -7.74 4.09
CA PRO A 7 29.33 -7.88 4.17
C PRO A 7 30.03 -6.51 4.22
N PRO A 8 31.32 -6.43 4.63
CA PRO A 8 32.11 -5.20 4.52
C PRO A 8 32.06 -4.63 3.08
N GLY A 9 31.92 -3.33 2.92
CA GLY A 9 31.85 -2.70 1.59
C GLY A 9 30.47 -2.76 0.91
N TRP A 10 29.46 -3.44 1.46
CA TRP A 10 28.13 -3.50 0.89
C TRP A 10 27.50 -2.10 0.76
N SER A 11 27.01 -1.77 -0.45
CA SER A 11 26.31 -0.52 -0.70
C SER A 11 24.85 -0.61 -0.25
N ARG A 12 24.38 0.36 0.57
CA ARG A 12 22.97 0.48 0.95
C ARG A 12 22.03 0.66 -0.25
N TRP A 13 22.54 1.15 -1.38
CA TRP A 13 21.78 1.36 -2.62
C TRP A 13 21.40 0.06 -3.36
N LEU A 14 21.88 -1.10 -2.93
CA LEU A 14 21.44 -2.39 -3.45
C LEU A 14 20.12 -2.86 -2.79
N VAL A 15 19.71 -2.24 -1.69
CA VAL A 15 18.46 -2.61 -1.00
C VAL A 15 17.22 -2.08 -1.73
N PRO A 16 17.18 -0.84 -2.28
CA PRO A 16 16.05 -0.37 -3.08
C PRO A 16 15.69 -1.29 -4.27
N PRO A 17 16.62 -1.73 -5.14
CA PRO A 17 16.30 -2.70 -6.20
C PRO A 17 15.73 -4.02 -5.67
N ALA A 18 16.26 -4.52 -4.54
CA ALA A 18 15.71 -5.73 -3.90
C ALA A 18 14.27 -5.52 -3.41
N ALA A 19 13.96 -4.35 -2.85
CA ALA A 19 12.62 -3.99 -2.43
C ALA A 19 11.67 -3.84 -3.64
N LEU A 20 12.15 -3.15 -4.68
CA LEU A 20 11.39 -2.92 -5.90
C LEU A 20 11.02 -4.23 -6.62
N SER A 21 11.91 -5.23 -6.68
CA SER A 21 11.61 -6.51 -7.34
C SER A 21 10.42 -7.22 -6.68
N VAL A 22 10.28 -7.14 -5.37
CA VAL A 22 9.12 -7.68 -4.64
C VAL A 22 7.89 -6.80 -4.85
N HIS A 23 8.02 -5.49 -4.62
CA HIS A 23 6.89 -4.57 -4.68
C HIS A 23 6.30 -4.41 -6.09
N LEU A 24 7.12 -4.45 -7.16
CA LEU A 24 6.62 -4.49 -8.53
C LEU A 24 5.83 -5.76 -8.82
N SER A 25 6.30 -6.91 -8.31
CA SER A 25 5.61 -8.18 -8.48
C SER A 25 4.26 -8.20 -7.77
N ILE A 26 4.22 -7.86 -6.47
CA ILE A 26 2.97 -7.85 -5.71
C ILE A 26 2.03 -6.70 -6.10
N GLY A 27 2.55 -5.65 -6.73
CA GLY A 27 1.77 -4.55 -7.29
C GLY A 27 0.85 -4.95 -8.46
N GLN A 28 1.05 -6.14 -9.02
CA GLN A 28 0.11 -6.75 -9.98
C GLN A 28 -1.33 -6.79 -9.43
N ALA A 29 -1.51 -6.82 -8.12
CA ALA A 29 -2.85 -6.85 -7.53
C ALA A 29 -3.78 -5.74 -8.09
N TYR A 30 -3.24 -4.56 -8.40
CA TYR A 30 -4.02 -3.47 -9.01
C TYR A 30 -4.34 -3.68 -10.50
N ALA A 31 -3.73 -4.67 -11.15
CA ALA A 31 -4.06 -5.07 -12.52
C ALA A 31 -5.19 -6.12 -12.59
N TRP A 32 -5.76 -6.53 -11.45
CA TRP A 32 -6.84 -7.53 -11.40
C TRP A 32 -8.02 -7.21 -12.32
N SER A 33 -8.36 -5.93 -12.47
CA SER A 33 -9.45 -5.46 -13.33
C SER A 33 -9.35 -5.93 -14.77
N VAL A 34 -8.13 -6.23 -15.27
CA VAL A 34 -7.90 -6.77 -16.63
C VAL A 34 -8.45 -8.19 -16.78
N PHE A 35 -8.47 -8.97 -15.68
CA PHE A 35 -8.96 -10.36 -15.70
C PHE A 35 -10.46 -10.47 -15.44
N LYS A 36 -11.12 -9.42 -14.90
CA LYS A 36 -12.54 -9.48 -14.56
C LYS A 36 -13.44 -9.83 -15.76
N PRO A 37 -13.44 -9.07 -16.87
CA PRO A 37 -14.31 -9.36 -17.99
C PRO A 37 -14.08 -10.76 -18.61
N PRO A 38 -12.82 -11.22 -18.84
CA PRO A 38 -12.56 -12.58 -19.28
C PRO A 38 -13.11 -13.64 -18.32
N LEU A 39 -12.91 -13.49 -17.01
CA LEU A 39 -13.41 -14.42 -15.99
C LEU A 39 -14.93 -14.45 -15.94
N GLU A 40 -15.60 -13.30 -16.06
CA GLU A 40 -17.05 -13.18 -16.11
C GLU A 40 -17.61 -13.95 -17.34
N SER A 41 -16.98 -13.76 -18.49
CA SER A 41 -17.40 -14.42 -19.73
C SER A 41 -17.09 -15.91 -19.74
N ALA A 42 -15.89 -16.33 -19.31
CA ALA A 42 -15.45 -17.72 -19.40
C ALA A 42 -16.10 -18.62 -18.35
N LEU A 43 -16.36 -18.10 -17.13
CA LEU A 43 -16.88 -18.89 -16.01
C LEU A 43 -18.33 -18.53 -15.65
N GLY A 44 -18.99 -17.64 -16.38
CA GLY A 44 -20.36 -17.20 -16.10
C GLY A 44 -20.51 -16.48 -14.77
N LEU A 45 -19.49 -15.71 -14.34
CA LEU A 45 -19.47 -15.04 -13.05
C LEU A 45 -20.18 -13.69 -13.08
N SER A 46 -20.80 -13.33 -11.98
CA SER A 46 -21.26 -11.94 -11.76
C SER A 46 -20.07 -11.01 -11.47
N GLY A 47 -20.27 -9.70 -11.66
CA GLY A 47 -19.25 -8.69 -11.34
C GLY A 47 -18.80 -8.71 -9.89
N THR A 48 -19.69 -9.06 -8.93
CA THR A 48 -19.35 -9.26 -7.52
C THR A 48 -18.45 -10.49 -7.35
N GLN A 49 -18.75 -11.58 -8.01
CA GLN A 49 -17.92 -12.79 -7.95
C GLN A 49 -16.55 -12.54 -8.56
N SER A 50 -16.46 -11.90 -9.72
CA SER A 50 -15.17 -11.59 -10.35
C SER A 50 -14.28 -10.64 -9.53
N ALA A 51 -14.87 -9.82 -8.67
CA ALA A 51 -14.16 -8.93 -7.75
C ALA A 51 -13.65 -9.62 -6.47
N LEU A 52 -14.31 -10.70 -6.03
CA LEU A 52 -14.04 -11.35 -4.74
C LEU A 52 -12.59 -11.81 -4.55
N PRO A 53 -11.88 -12.40 -5.56
CA PRO A 53 -10.47 -12.76 -5.39
C PRO A 53 -9.60 -11.57 -5.02
N PHE A 54 -9.78 -10.42 -5.65
CA PHE A 54 -9.06 -9.19 -5.32
C PHE A 54 -9.42 -8.67 -3.93
N GLN A 55 -10.70 -8.58 -3.60
CA GLN A 55 -11.16 -8.09 -2.30
C GLN A 55 -10.62 -8.96 -1.17
N LEU A 56 -10.69 -10.29 -1.30
CA LEU A 56 -10.10 -11.22 -0.35
C LEU A 56 -8.58 -11.04 -0.26
N GLY A 57 -7.90 -10.81 -1.39
CA GLY A 57 -6.48 -10.52 -1.44
C GLY A 57 -6.09 -9.29 -0.61
N ILE A 58 -6.87 -8.20 -0.71
CA ILE A 58 -6.64 -6.98 0.10
C ILE A 58 -6.95 -7.20 1.58
N VAL A 59 -8.01 -7.96 1.91
CA VAL A 59 -8.30 -8.32 3.31
C VAL A 59 -7.16 -9.14 3.89
N MET A 60 -6.72 -10.18 3.17
CA MET A 60 -5.61 -11.04 3.59
C MET A 60 -4.27 -10.31 3.65
N LEU A 61 -4.06 -9.30 2.77
CA LEU A 61 -2.89 -8.42 2.85
C LEU A 61 -2.81 -7.76 4.24
N GLY A 62 -3.85 -7.08 4.69
CA GLY A 62 -3.83 -6.41 5.99
C GLY A 62 -3.75 -7.39 7.16
N LEU A 63 -4.48 -8.51 7.11
CA LEU A 63 -4.45 -9.52 8.16
C LEU A 63 -3.07 -10.20 8.25
N SER A 64 -2.51 -10.64 7.13
CA SER A 64 -1.20 -11.29 7.13
C SER A 64 -0.07 -10.33 7.52
N ALA A 65 -0.17 -9.06 7.14
CA ALA A 65 0.75 -8.02 7.61
C ALA A 65 0.62 -7.79 9.13
N ALA A 66 -0.60 -7.73 9.65
CA ALA A 66 -0.87 -7.50 11.08
C ALA A 66 -0.34 -8.64 11.96
N PHE A 67 -0.63 -9.88 11.59
CA PHE A 67 -0.18 -11.05 12.35
C PHE A 67 1.27 -11.45 12.02
N GLY A 68 1.67 -11.32 10.75
CA GLY A 68 3.00 -11.67 10.27
C GLY A 68 4.10 -10.67 10.63
N GLY A 69 3.77 -9.41 10.93
CA GLY A 69 4.74 -8.35 11.17
C GLY A 69 5.76 -8.68 12.27
N THR A 70 5.31 -9.31 13.37
CA THR A 70 6.20 -9.75 14.46
C THR A 70 7.13 -10.89 14.01
N LEU A 71 6.65 -11.79 13.14
CA LEU A 71 7.48 -12.86 12.56
C LEU A 71 8.53 -12.30 11.61
N VAL A 72 8.17 -11.26 10.84
CA VAL A 72 9.10 -10.53 9.95
C VAL A 72 10.25 -9.91 10.76
N GLU A 73 9.94 -9.26 11.87
CA GLU A 73 10.97 -8.67 12.75
C GLU A 73 11.88 -9.75 13.38
N ARG A 74 11.34 -10.90 13.79
CA ARG A 74 12.11 -12.00 14.38
C ARG A 74 13.01 -12.73 13.38
N ASN A 75 12.48 -13.05 12.20
CA ASN A 75 13.15 -13.91 11.23
C ASN A 75 13.91 -13.13 10.15
N GLY A 76 13.69 -11.82 10.08
CA GLY A 76 14.37 -10.89 9.16
C GLY A 76 13.79 -10.85 7.75
N PRO A 77 14.29 -9.90 6.94
CA PRO A 77 13.67 -9.56 5.67
C PRO A 77 13.78 -10.67 4.62
N ARG A 78 14.87 -11.43 4.59
CA ARG A 78 15.04 -12.51 3.61
C ARG A 78 13.99 -13.59 3.79
N TRP A 79 13.74 -14.02 5.05
CA TRP A 79 12.70 -14.98 5.37
C TRP A 79 11.34 -14.48 4.90
N ALA A 80 11.01 -13.25 5.25
CA ALA A 80 9.72 -12.65 4.90
C ALA A 80 9.52 -12.54 3.38
N MET A 81 10.54 -12.08 2.65
CA MET A 81 10.47 -12.00 1.19
C MET A 81 10.39 -13.40 0.54
N THR A 82 10.99 -14.44 1.14
CA THR A 82 10.84 -15.83 0.69
C THR A 82 9.41 -16.33 0.89
N VAL A 83 8.81 -16.09 2.07
CA VAL A 83 7.41 -16.44 2.33
C VAL A 83 6.48 -15.71 1.34
N ALA A 84 6.72 -14.42 1.11
CA ALA A 84 5.96 -13.64 0.16
C ALA A 84 6.06 -14.21 -1.26
N LEU A 85 7.27 -14.54 -1.71
CA LEU A 85 7.53 -15.18 -2.99
C LEU A 85 6.75 -16.49 -3.14
N VAL A 86 6.89 -17.40 -2.16
CA VAL A 86 6.22 -18.69 -2.21
C VAL A 86 4.71 -18.53 -2.23
N CYS A 87 4.14 -17.74 -1.32
CA CYS A 87 2.70 -17.55 -1.24
C CYS A 87 2.14 -16.86 -2.49
N PHE A 88 2.79 -15.77 -2.94
CA PHE A 88 2.27 -15.00 -4.07
C PHE A 88 2.33 -15.80 -5.38
N SER A 89 3.48 -16.44 -5.67
CA SER A 89 3.63 -17.25 -6.88
C SER A 89 2.72 -18.49 -6.85
N THR A 90 2.68 -19.22 -5.72
CA THR A 90 1.78 -20.38 -5.57
C THR A 90 0.31 -19.97 -5.69
N GLY A 91 -0.05 -18.78 -5.18
CA GLY A 91 -1.39 -18.23 -5.33
C GLY A 91 -1.82 -18.12 -6.79
N PHE A 92 -0.95 -17.64 -7.68
CA PHE A 92 -1.19 -17.59 -9.11
C PHE A 92 -1.23 -18.99 -9.74
N LEU A 93 -0.38 -19.94 -9.32
CA LEU A 93 -0.38 -21.30 -9.82
C LEU A 93 -1.69 -22.04 -9.46
N ILE A 94 -2.20 -21.85 -8.23
CA ILE A 94 -3.50 -22.39 -7.81
C ILE A 94 -4.63 -21.73 -8.62
N ALA A 95 -4.57 -20.40 -8.83
CA ALA A 95 -5.56 -19.70 -9.64
C ALA A 95 -5.53 -20.16 -11.12
N SER A 96 -4.34 -20.44 -11.65
CA SER A 96 -4.17 -21.07 -12.98
C SER A 96 -4.88 -22.43 -13.07
N LEU A 97 -4.66 -23.30 -12.08
CA LEU A 97 -5.37 -24.58 -12.00
C LEU A 97 -6.88 -24.36 -11.90
N GLY A 98 -7.33 -23.38 -11.09
CA GLY A 98 -8.73 -23.03 -10.95
C GLY A 98 -9.37 -22.59 -12.27
N ALA A 99 -8.66 -21.78 -13.06
CA ALA A 99 -9.12 -21.36 -14.38
C ALA A 99 -9.14 -22.55 -15.37
N ALA A 100 -8.08 -23.38 -15.40
CA ALA A 100 -7.98 -24.54 -16.29
C ALA A 100 -9.06 -25.61 -16.02
N THR A 101 -9.49 -25.74 -14.77
CA THR A 101 -10.51 -26.70 -14.34
C THR A 101 -11.89 -26.07 -14.14
N GLU A 102 -12.03 -24.77 -14.47
CA GLU A 102 -13.25 -23.98 -14.27
C GLU A 102 -13.78 -23.97 -12.84
N GLN A 103 -12.86 -24.16 -11.87
CA GLN A 103 -13.16 -24.16 -10.44
C GLN A 103 -12.95 -22.75 -9.84
N TYR A 104 -13.98 -21.95 -9.85
CA TYR A 104 -13.95 -20.58 -9.36
C TYR A 104 -13.35 -20.45 -7.95
N TRP A 105 -13.69 -21.34 -7.01
CA TRP A 105 -13.19 -21.27 -5.65
C TRP A 105 -11.68 -21.52 -5.51
N LEU A 106 -11.06 -22.21 -6.46
CA LEU A 106 -9.61 -22.33 -6.52
C LEU A 106 -8.97 -20.99 -6.90
N ILE A 107 -9.62 -20.19 -7.76
CA ILE A 107 -9.15 -18.85 -8.09
C ILE A 107 -9.24 -17.94 -6.85
N VAL A 108 -10.38 -17.98 -6.14
CA VAL A 108 -10.57 -17.22 -4.87
C VAL A 108 -9.55 -17.64 -3.83
N PHE A 109 -9.36 -18.94 -3.62
CA PHE A 109 -8.41 -19.45 -2.64
C PHE A 109 -6.96 -19.16 -3.03
N GLY A 110 -6.59 -19.45 -4.29
CA GLY A 110 -5.23 -19.25 -4.76
C GLY A 110 -4.83 -17.78 -4.77
N TYR A 111 -5.48 -16.99 -5.58
CA TYR A 111 -5.15 -15.58 -5.74
C TYR A 111 -5.51 -14.75 -4.48
N GLY A 112 -6.74 -14.92 -3.98
CA GLY A 112 -7.24 -14.11 -2.87
C GLY A 112 -6.63 -14.49 -1.53
N PHE A 113 -6.72 -15.76 -1.12
CA PHE A 113 -6.25 -16.17 0.20
C PHE A 113 -4.73 -16.36 0.24
N VAL A 114 -4.20 -17.30 -0.55
CA VAL A 114 -2.76 -17.62 -0.53
C VAL A 114 -1.92 -16.46 -1.06
N GLY A 115 -2.31 -15.89 -2.21
CA GLY A 115 -1.67 -14.72 -2.80
C GLY A 115 -1.74 -13.50 -1.88
N GLY A 116 -2.88 -13.28 -1.22
CA GLY A 116 -3.09 -12.21 -0.25
C GLY A 116 -2.17 -12.29 0.97
N ILE A 117 -1.84 -13.48 1.46
CA ILE A 117 -0.80 -13.68 2.49
C ILE A 117 0.55 -13.19 1.96
N GLY A 118 0.90 -13.58 0.73
CA GLY A 118 2.11 -13.13 0.06
C GLY A 118 2.18 -11.62 -0.11
N LEU A 119 1.04 -11.00 -0.46
CA LEU A 119 0.90 -9.54 -0.57
C LEU A 119 1.28 -8.83 0.73
N GLY A 120 0.69 -9.22 1.86
CA GLY A 120 0.89 -8.49 3.12
C GLY A 120 2.28 -8.65 3.70
N ILE A 121 2.83 -9.87 3.74
CA ILE A 121 4.19 -10.11 4.23
C ILE A 121 5.22 -9.47 3.29
N GLY A 122 4.98 -9.55 1.97
CA GLY A 122 5.82 -8.94 0.94
C GLY A 122 5.79 -7.42 0.97
N TYR A 123 4.70 -6.82 1.43
CA TYR A 123 4.57 -5.37 1.54
C TYR A 123 5.37 -4.79 2.71
N ILE A 124 5.26 -5.36 3.92
CA ILE A 124 5.87 -4.77 5.11
C ILE A 124 7.38 -4.99 5.19
N SER A 125 7.89 -6.10 4.68
CA SER A 125 9.30 -6.47 4.85
C SER A 125 10.28 -5.52 4.15
N PRO A 126 10.13 -5.18 2.85
CA PRO A 126 11.02 -4.22 2.18
C PRO A 126 10.96 -2.83 2.81
N VAL A 127 9.76 -2.38 3.23
CA VAL A 127 9.56 -1.07 3.85
C VAL A 127 10.32 -0.95 5.16
N SER A 128 10.13 -1.91 6.09
CA SER A 128 10.84 -1.92 7.37
C SER A 128 12.36 -2.03 7.20
N THR A 129 12.81 -2.76 6.19
CA THR A 129 14.22 -2.91 5.87
C THR A 129 14.83 -1.60 5.37
N LEU A 130 14.15 -0.90 4.45
CA LEU A 130 14.63 0.37 3.93
C LEU A 130 14.67 1.49 4.99
N ILE A 131 13.70 1.54 5.90
CA ILE A 131 13.73 2.48 7.03
C ILE A 131 14.99 2.25 7.89
N LYS A 132 15.39 1.01 8.11
CA LYS A 132 16.60 0.66 8.87
C LYS A 132 17.91 1.02 8.13
N TRP A 133 17.90 1.01 6.80
CA TRP A 133 19.05 1.39 5.97
C TRP A 133 19.17 2.90 5.71
N PHE A 134 18.05 3.64 5.74
CA PHE A 134 17.99 5.08 5.45
C PHE A 134 17.26 5.86 6.55
N PRO A 135 17.72 5.82 7.81
CA PRO A 135 17.08 6.54 8.91
C PRO A 135 17.22 8.06 8.79
N ASP A 136 18.20 8.53 8.00
CA ASP A 136 18.42 9.93 7.65
C ASP A 136 17.31 10.50 6.74
N ARG A 137 16.67 9.65 5.91
CA ARG A 137 15.60 10.03 4.97
C ARG A 137 14.52 8.95 4.88
N PRO A 138 13.78 8.69 5.97
CA PRO A 138 12.83 7.57 6.03
C PRO A 138 11.65 7.74 5.06
N GLY A 139 11.19 8.97 4.80
CA GLY A 139 10.14 9.24 3.82
C GLY A 139 10.55 8.90 2.40
N MET A 140 11.74 9.33 1.97
CA MET A 140 12.30 8.95 0.67
C MET A 140 12.46 7.43 0.54
N ALA A 141 12.99 6.78 1.57
CA ALA A 141 13.23 5.35 1.58
C ALA A 141 11.93 4.54 1.43
N THR A 142 10.91 4.91 2.18
CA THR A 142 9.58 4.29 2.08
C THR A 142 8.90 4.60 0.75
N GLY A 143 9.06 5.81 0.25
CA GLY A 143 8.56 6.22 -1.07
C GLY A 143 9.12 5.35 -2.19
N ILE A 144 10.45 5.15 -2.24
CA ILE A 144 11.11 4.29 -3.22
C ILE A 144 10.64 2.84 -3.10
N ALA A 145 10.50 2.31 -1.88
CA ALA A 145 9.99 0.96 -1.69
C ALA A 145 8.56 0.81 -2.24
N ILE A 146 7.68 1.66 -1.75
CA ILE A 146 6.24 1.51 -1.95
C ILE A 146 5.79 1.93 -3.36
N MET A 147 6.57 2.80 -4.06
CA MET A 147 6.26 3.17 -5.45
C MET A 147 6.19 1.94 -6.37
N GLY A 148 7.01 0.91 -6.10
CA GLY A 148 7.00 -0.34 -6.85
C GLY A 148 5.63 -1.01 -6.85
N PHE A 149 4.89 -0.94 -5.76
CA PHE A 149 3.53 -1.47 -5.70
C PHE A 149 2.58 -0.75 -6.67
N GLY A 150 2.67 0.58 -6.79
CA GLY A 150 1.92 1.36 -7.79
C GLY A 150 2.40 1.10 -9.22
N GLY A 151 3.72 1.05 -9.42
CA GLY A 151 4.35 0.77 -10.71
C GLY A 151 4.12 -0.66 -11.21
N GLY A 152 3.84 -1.61 -10.32
CA GLY A 152 3.53 -2.98 -10.70
C GLY A 152 2.34 -3.08 -11.64
N ALA A 153 1.26 -2.36 -11.37
CA ALA A 153 0.07 -2.35 -12.23
C ALA A 153 0.33 -1.69 -13.60
N LEU A 154 1.20 -0.67 -13.67
CA LEU A 154 1.58 -0.06 -14.96
C LEU A 154 2.24 -1.07 -15.90
N ILE A 155 3.00 -2.02 -15.35
CA ILE A 155 3.66 -3.08 -16.11
C ILE A 155 2.69 -4.26 -16.30
N ALA A 156 2.06 -4.71 -15.20
CA ALA A 156 1.25 -5.92 -15.21
C ALA A 156 -0.04 -5.79 -16.03
N SER A 157 -0.68 -4.61 -16.09
CA SER A 157 -1.93 -4.42 -16.82
C SER A 157 -1.75 -4.61 -18.35
N PRO A 158 -0.83 -3.89 -19.03
CA PRO A 158 -0.63 -4.09 -20.46
C PRO A 158 -0.06 -5.48 -20.76
N TRP A 159 0.76 -6.02 -19.87
CA TRP A 159 1.30 -7.37 -20.03
C TRP A 159 0.22 -8.44 -19.91
N SER A 160 -0.68 -8.34 -18.90
CA SER A 160 -1.85 -9.23 -18.78
C SER A 160 -2.78 -9.15 -19.99
N ALA A 161 -3.07 -7.93 -20.46
CA ALA A 161 -3.89 -7.73 -21.65
C ALA A 161 -3.27 -8.36 -22.90
N GLN A 162 -1.94 -8.23 -23.08
CA GLN A 162 -1.23 -8.85 -24.18
C GLN A 162 -1.24 -10.40 -24.09
N MET A 163 -1.11 -10.97 -22.88
CA MET A 163 -1.22 -12.41 -22.69
C MET A 163 -2.60 -12.93 -23.04
N LEU A 164 -3.68 -12.28 -22.55
CA LEU A 164 -5.05 -12.64 -22.87
C LEU A 164 -5.33 -12.51 -24.37
N LYS A 165 -4.73 -11.53 -25.03
CA LYS A 165 -4.82 -11.42 -26.51
C LYS A 165 -4.11 -12.57 -27.21
N SER A 166 -2.98 -13.05 -26.69
CA SER A 166 -2.16 -14.07 -27.32
C SER A 166 -2.62 -15.49 -26.99
N PHE A 167 -3.08 -15.75 -25.78
CA PHE A 167 -3.48 -17.08 -25.30
C PHE A 167 -4.98 -17.34 -25.43
N GLY A 168 -5.79 -16.28 -25.56
CA GLY A 168 -7.25 -16.33 -25.52
C GLY A 168 -7.80 -15.78 -24.20
N SER A 169 -9.10 -15.42 -24.24
CA SER A 169 -9.86 -14.95 -23.08
C SER A 169 -10.82 -16.01 -22.53
N ASP A 170 -10.67 -17.24 -22.97
CA ASP A 170 -11.35 -18.44 -22.45
C ASP A 170 -10.64 -18.97 -21.19
N SER A 171 -11.22 -19.98 -20.56
CA SER A 171 -10.68 -20.58 -19.33
C SER A 171 -9.23 -21.04 -19.48
N SER A 172 -8.85 -21.59 -20.61
CA SER A 172 -7.49 -22.09 -20.88
C SER A 172 -6.49 -20.93 -21.08
N GLY A 173 -6.89 -19.89 -21.81
CA GLY A 173 -6.06 -18.70 -22.02
C GLY A 173 -5.80 -17.92 -20.71
N ILE A 174 -6.83 -17.79 -19.86
CA ILE A 174 -6.70 -17.21 -18.52
C ILE A 174 -5.77 -18.05 -17.65
N ALA A 175 -5.89 -19.38 -17.70
CA ALA A 175 -5.02 -20.30 -16.96
C ALA A 175 -3.55 -20.14 -17.35
N LEU A 176 -3.25 -20.06 -18.65
CA LEU A 176 -1.89 -19.82 -19.14
C LEU A 176 -1.36 -18.44 -18.71
N ALA A 177 -2.20 -17.41 -18.76
CA ALA A 177 -1.82 -16.08 -18.28
C ALA A 177 -1.45 -16.11 -16.79
N PHE A 178 -2.23 -16.75 -15.94
CA PHE A 178 -1.93 -16.92 -14.52
C PHE A 178 -0.67 -17.75 -14.29
N LEU A 179 -0.46 -18.82 -15.04
CA LEU A 179 0.76 -19.65 -14.98
C LEU A 179 2.01 -18.81 -15.25
N VAL A 180 2.00 -18.05 -16.36
CA VAL A 180 3.13 -17.20 -16.76
C VAL A 180 3.38 -16.12 -15.70
N HIS A 181 2.34 -15.50 -15.14
CA HIS A 181 2.47 -14.54 -14.02
C HIS A 181 3.13 -15.19 -12.81
N GLY A 182 2.62 -16.34 -12.35
CA GLY A 182 3.15 -17.04 -11.19
C GLY A 182 4.63 -17.39 -11.31
N LEU A 183 5.03 -17.94 -12.47
CA LEU A 183 6.43 -18.28 -12.75
C LEU A 183 7.34 -17.04 -12.85
N SER A 184 6.86 -15.99 -13.52
CA SER A 184 7.63 -14.75 -13.67
C SER A 184 7.84 -14.07 -12.33
N TYR A 185 6.80 -13.99 -11.48
CA TYR A 185 6.94 -13.41 -10.13
C TYR A 185 7.84 -14.27 -9.25
N ALA A 186 7.84 -15.60 -9.39
CA ALA A 186 8.82 -16.45 -8.72
C ALA A 186 10.26 -16.04 -9.06
N VAL A 187 10.55 -15.79 -10.35
CA VAL A 187 11.88 -15.36 -10.80
C VAL A 187 12.23 -13.97 -10.25
N PHE A 188 11.35 -12.96 -10.48
CA PHE A 188 11.64 -11.57 -10.07
C PHE A 188 11.76 -11.42 -8.56
N MET A 189 10.89 -12.04 -7.78
CA MET A 189 10.95 -11.97 -6.33
C MET A 189 12.18 -12.71 -5.77
N THR A 190 12.64 -13.78 -6.44
CA THR A 190 13.89 -14.47 -6.07
C THR A 190 15.10 -13.53 -6.14
N LEU A 191 15.17 -12.66 -7.13
CA LEU A 191 16.23 -11.62 -7.20
C LEU A 191 16.22 -10.74 -5.94
N GLY A 192 15.03 -10.31 -5.50
CA GLY A 192 14.88 -9.54 -4.26
C GLY A 192 15.34 -10.30 -3.02
N VAL A 193 14.96 -11.58 -2.89
CA VAL A 193 15.38 -12.45 -1.78
C VAL A 193 16.91 -12.62 -1.74
N LEU A 194 17.54 -12.76 -2.88
CA LEU A 194 18.99 -12.94 -2.96
C LEU A 194 19.76 -11.66 -2.62
N LEU A 195 19.23 -10.49 -3.01
CA LEU A 195 19.88 -9.19 -2.82
C LEU A 195 19.66 -8.58 -1.43
N VAL A 196 18.57 -8.90 -0.74
CA VAL A 196 18.25 -8.25 0.54
C VAL A 196 19.26 -8.58 1.64
N ARG A 197 19.67 -7.56 2.41
CA ARG A 197 20.56 -7.67 3.58
C ARG A 197 20.06 -6.76 4.71
N VAL A 198 20.44 -7.07 5.93
CA VAL A 198 20.26 -6.20 7.10
C VAL A 198 21.53 -5.39 7.36
N PRO A 199 21.42 -4.15 7.87
CA PRO A 199 22.60 -3.37 8.24
C PRO A 199 23.36 -4.07 9.36
N ARG A 200 24.70 -3.88 9.41
CA ARG A 200 25.50 -4.28 10.57
C ARG A 200 25.26 -3.32 11.72
N GLY A 201 25.40 -3.83 12.95
CA GLY A 201 25.25 -3.00 14.15
C GLY A 201 26.26 -1.84 14.24
N ASP A 202 27.47 -2.03 13.68
CA ASP A 202 28.53 -1.02 13.58
C ASP A 202 28.31 -0.01 12.42
N LYS A 203 27.43 -0.33 11.50
CA LYS A 203 26.93 0.57 10.44
C LYS A 203 25.49 0.99 10.68
N ALA A 204 25.02 0.94 11.93
CA ALA A 204 23.86 1.73 12.30
C ALA A 204 24.18 3.17 11.84
N PRO A 205 23.34 3.77 11.00
CA PRO A 205 23.75 4.96 10.25
C PRO A 205 24.14 6.08 11.18
N VAL A 206 25.12 6.87 10.72
CA VAL A 206 25.42 8.19 11.26
C VAL A 206 24.15 8.80 11.80
N LYS A 207 24.18 9.16 13.09
CA LYS A 207 23.07 9.78 13.81
C LYS A 207 22.33 10.73 12.88
N ALA A 208 21.11 10.38 12.49
CA ALA A 208 20.20 11.40 12.02
C ALA A 208 20.24 12.53 13.05
N ALA A 209 20.24 13.77 12.59
CA ALA A 209 20.17 14.89 13.53
C ALA A 209 19.07 14.61 14.56
N PRO A 210 19.33 14.79 15.86
CA PRO A 210 18.38 14.42 16.90
C PRO A 210 17.03 15.07 16.62
N GLY A 211 16.04 14.26 16.20
CA GLY A 211 14.67 14.69 16.20
C GLY A 211 14.16 14.69 17.65
N PRO A 212 13.08 15.39 17.96
CA PRO A 212 12.56 15.48 19.34
C PRO A 212 12.16 14.14 19.96
N LEU A 213 12.27 13.02 19.21
CA LEU A 213 11.87 11.67 19.60
C LEU A 213 12.99 10.62 19.43
N ASP A 214 14.25 11.07 19.23
CA ASP A 214 15.41 10.17 19.17
C ASP A 214 15.60 9.49 20.54
N GLY A 215 15.56 8.14 20.52
CA GLY A 215 15.61 7.31 21.72
C GLY A 215 14.28 6.66 22.09
N VAL A 216 13.15 7.10 21.54
CA VAL A 216 11.84 6.46 21.77
C VAL A 216 11.79 5.12 21.04
N GLN A 217 11.58 4.05 21.80
CA GLN A 217 11.34 2.71 21.25
C GLN A 217 10.08 2.13 21.91
N VAL A 218 9.12 1.68 21.09
CA VAL A 218 7.84 1.15 21.56
C VAL A 218 7.62 -0.23 20.95
N SER A 219 7.16 -1.19 21.76
CA SER A 219 6.79 -2.52 21.24
C SER A 219 5.47 -2.43 20.44
N ALA A 220 5.30 -3.35 19.48
CA ALA A 220 4.07 -3.40 18.69
C ALA A 220 2.81 -3.63 19.56
N ASN A 221 2.94 -4.37 20.66
CA ASN A 221 1.84 -4.60 21.59
C ASN A 221 1.51 -3.35 22.43
N SER A 222 2.49 -2.56 22.78
CA SER A 222 2.28 -1.28 23.47
C SER A 222 1.72 -0.22 22.50
N ALA A 223 2.21 -0.17 21.27
CA ALA A 223 1.77 0.79 20.26
C ALA A 223 0.25 0.75 20.01
N VAL A 224 -0.34 -0.44 19.84
CA VAL A 224 -1.80 -0.59 19.61
C VAL A 224 -2.66 -0.19 20.82
N ARG A 225 -2.06 0.01 21.99
CA ARG A 225 -2.75 0.49 23.18
C ARG A 225 -2.69 2.01 23.31
N THR A 226 -2.01 2.68 22.38
CA THR A 226 -1.87 4.15 22.39
C THR A 226 -2.94 4.81 21.52
N PRO A 227 -3.46 5.98 21.89
CA PRO A 227 -4.36 6.74 21.05
C PRO A 227 -3.70 7.20 19.74
N GLN A 228 -2.38 7.38 19.73
CA GLN A 228 -1.62 7.76 18.55
C GLN A 228 -1.73 6.73 17.43
N PHE A 229 -1.66 5.44 17.76
CA PHE A 229 -1.84 4.36 16.79
C PHE A 229 -3.23 4.43 16.14
N TRP A 230 -4.27 4.60 16.93
CA TRP A 230 -5.64 4.66 16.42
C TRP A 230 -5.92 5.94 15.65
N CYS A 231 -5.35 7.07 16.06
CA CYS A 231 -5.40 8.29 15.26
C CYS A 231 -4.77 8.07 13.87
N LEU A 232 -3.59 7.46 13.78
CA LEU A 232 -2.96 7.15 12.50
C LEU A 232 -3.72 6.08 11.70
N TRP A 233 -4.34 5.13 12.38
CA TRP A 233 -5.23 4.15 11.74
C TRP A 233 -6.42 4.86 11.04
N VAL A 234 -7.07 5.78 11.74
CA VAL A 234 -8.16 6.60 11.17
C VAL A 234 -7.64 7.47 10.04
N VAL A 235 -6.52 8.16 10.21
CA VAL A 235 -5.88 8.99 9.18
C VAL A 235 -5.65 8.18 7.90
N LEU A 236 -5.04 7.00 8.01
CA LEU A 236 -4.79 6.14 6.87
C LEU A 236 -6.09 5.62 6.26
N CYS A 237 -7.01 5.11 7.09
CA CYS A 237 -8.30 4.58 6.63
C CYS A 237 -9.08 5.62 5.84
N MET A 238 -9.21 6.84 6.34
CA MET A 238 -9.98 7.90 5.68
C MET A 238 -9.31 8.35 4.37
N ASN A 239 -8.00 8.56 4.38
CA ASN A 239 -7.24 8.93 3.19
C ASN A 239 -7.36 7.85 2.09
N VAL A 240 -7.22 6.58 2.47
CA VAL A 240 -7.28 5.46 1.53
C VAL A 240 -8.71 5.23 1.01
N THR A 241 -9.72 5.32 1.87
CA THR A 241 -11.13 5.17 1.47
C THR A 241 -11.50 6.21 0.40
N ALA A 242 -11.08 7.46 0.60
CA ALA A 242 -11.31 8.52 -0.37
C ALA A 242 -10.61 8.20 -1.71
N GLY A 243 -9.32 7.86 -1.71
CA GLY A 243 -8.58 7.61 -2.95
C GLY A 243 -9.04 6.37 -3.72
N ILE A 244 -9.28 5.25 -3.01
CA ILE A 244 -9.67 3.98 -3.66
C ILE A 244 -11.09 4.04 -4.24
N GLY A 245 -11.96 4.90 -3.69
CA GLY A 245 -13.30 5.13 -4.20
C GLY A 245 -13.29 5.71 -5.62
N ILE A 246 -12.39 6.65 -5.92
CA ILE A 246 -12.19 7.13 -7.30
C ILE A 246 -11.53 6.05 -8.16
N LEU A 247 -10.48 5.41 -7.66
CA LEU A 247 -9.66 4.49 -8.44
C LEU A 247 -10.46 3.31 -9.00
N GLU A 248 -11.35 2.73 -8.18
CA GLU A 248 -12.15 1.56 -8.56
C GLU A 248 -13.18 1.88 -9.64
N LYS A 249 -13.73 3.09 -9.62
CA LYS A 249 -14.76 3.56 -10.58
C LYS A 249 -14.21 4.53 -11.63
N ALA A 250 -12.91 4.71 -11.74
CA ALA A 250 -12.31 5.78 -12.52
C ALA A 250 -12.79 5.83 -13.98
N ALA A 251 -12.79 4.70 -14.70
CA ALA A 251 -13.22 4.67 -16.08
C ALA A 251 -14.73 4.92 -16.25
N PRO A 252 -15.65 4.23 -15.54
CA PRO A 252 -17.07 4.57 -15.57
C PRO A 252 -17.34 6.01 -15.14
N MET A 253 -16.69 6.48 -14.08
CA MET A 253 -16.90 7.80 -13.53
C MET A 253 -16.64 8.92 -14.57
N ILE A 254 -15.51 8.89 -15.27
CA ILE A 254 -15.20 9.90 -16.28
C ILE A 254 -16.12 9.78 -17.50
N THR A 255 -16.57 8.58 -17.87
CA THR A 255 -17.53 8.42 -18.95
C THR A 255 -18.92 8.93 -18.57
N ASP A 256 -19.38 8.64 -17.36
CA ASP A 256 -20.67 9.11 -16.85
C ASP A 256 -20.70 10.64 -16.73
N PHE A 257 -19.65 11.26 -16.13
CA PHE A 257 -19.57 12.71 -15.97
C PHE A 257 -19.73 13.49 -17.26
N PHE A 258 -19.25 12.92 -18.38
CA PHE A 258 -19.22 13.61 -19.68
C PHE A 258 -20.06 12.90 -20.74
N ALA A 259 -21.02 12.06 -20.34
CA ALA A 259 -21.90 11.34 -21.26
C ALA A 259 -22.73 12.28 -22.12
N ASP A 260 -23.33 13.31 -21.50
CA ASP A 260 -24.25 14.24 -22.12
C ASP A 260 -23.57 15.51 -22.66
N THR A 261 -22.23 15.52 -22.74
CA THR A 261 -21.46 16.65 -23.26
C THR A 261 -21.29 16.57 -24.79
N SER A 262 -21.00 17.69 -25.42
CA SER A 262 -20.70 17.76 -26.87
C SER A 262 -19.49 16.90 -27.28
N THR A 263 -18.66 16.50 -26.33
CA THR A 263 -17.47 15.67 -26.57
C THR A 263 -17.42 14.54 -25.52
N PRO A 264 -18.20 13.47 -25.67
CA PRO A 264 -18.19 12.32 -24.76
C PRO A 264 -16.79 11.71 -24.65
N VAL A 265 -16.52 11.08 -23.50
CA VAL A 265 -15.24 10.39 -23.28
C VAL A 265 -15.31 8.99 -23.90
N SER A 266 -14.39 8.69 -24.81
CA SER A 266 -14.28 7.35 -25.40
C SER A 266 -13.71 6.33 -24.42
N VAL A 267 -13.96 5.03 -24.66
CA VAL A 267 -13.42 3.92 -23.85
C VAL A 267 -11.89 3.98 -23.76
N SER A 268 -11.23 4.30 -24.88
CA SER A 268 -9.76 4.43 -24.90
C SER A 268 -9.26 5.63 -24.09
N ALA A 269 -9.98 6.76 -24.13
CA ALA A 269 -9.65 7.93 -23.32
C ALA A 269 -9.88 7.67 -21.81
N ALA A 270 -10.93 6.92 -21.45
CA ALA A 270 -11.17 6.50 -20.08
C ALA A 270 -10.06 5.56 -19.57
N ALA A 271 -9.59 4.61 -20.40
CA ALA A 271 -8.43 3.79 -20.07
C ALA A 271 -7.15 4.62 -19.90
N GLY A 272 -6.93 5.63 -20.76
CA GLY A 272 -5.83 6.61 -20.62
C GLY A 272 -5.92 7.39 -19.30
N PHE A 273 -7.11 7.79 -18.89
CA PHE A 273 -7.33 8.46 -17.61
C PHE A 273 -6.94 7.56 -16.42
N VAL A 274 -7.32 6.29 -16.42
CA VAL A 274 -6.90 5.32 -15.38
C VAL A 274 -5.38 5.19 -15.32
N ALA A 275 -4.71 5.15 -16.47
CA ALA A 275 -3.25 5.12 -16.52
C ALA A 275 -2.61 6.39 -15.92
N LEU A 276 -3.18 7.57 -16.20
CA LEU A 276 -2.74 8.83 -15.59
C LEU A 276 -2.94 8.85 -14.08
N LEU A 277 -4.07 8.34 -13.57
CA LEU A 277 -4.31 8.21 -12.13
C LEU A 277 -3.27 7.29 -11.46
N SER A 278 -2.93 6.18 -12.11
CA SER A 278 -1.89 5.26 -11.62
C SER A 278 -0.50 5.91 -11.60
N ALA A 279 -0.18 6.69 -12.63
CA ALA A 279 1.08 7.45 -12.69
C ALA A 279 1.14 8.53 -11.59
N ALA A 280 0.04 9.25 -11.34
CA ALA A 280 -0.05 10.23 -10.26
C ALA A 280 0.10 9.56 -8.88
N ASN A 281 -0.55 8.42 -8.66
CA ASN A 281 -0.39 7.61 -7.45
C ASN A 281 1.08 7.20 -7.24
N MET A 282 1.72 6.67 -8.26
CA MET A 282 3.13 6.26 -8.20
C MET A 282 4.06 7.45 -7.92
N ALA A 283 3.91 8.55 -8.64
CA ALA A 283 4.69 9.77 -8.45
C ALA A 283 4.47 10.36 -7.04
N GLY A 284 3.24 10.35 -6.56
CA GLY A 284 2.88 10.80 -5.21
C GLY A 284 3.59 10.03 -4.10
N ARG A 285 3.84 8.73 -4.30
CA ARG A 285 4.55 7.90 -3.32
C ARG A 285 5.98 8.37 -3.08
N ILE A 286 6.68 8.80 -4.10
CA ILE A 286 8.04 9.35 -3.95
C ILE A 286 7.99 10.83 -3.59
N GLY A 287 7.27 11.63 -4.39
CA GLY A 287 7.29 13.08 -4.27
C GLY A 287 6.83 13.55 -2.89
N TRP A 288 5.63 13.16 -2.49
CA TRP A 288 5.06 13.60 -1.22
C TRP A 288 5.75 13.00 0.00
N SER A 289 6.13 11.71 -0.04
CA SER A 289 6.83 11.11 1.09
C SER A 289 8.22 11.70 1.31
N SER A 290 8.94 12.03 0.22
CA SER A 290 10.21 12.77 0.32
C SER A 290 10.00 14.19 0.84
N THR A 291 8.96 14.88 0.36
CA THR A 291 8.60 16.23 0.87
C THR A 291 8.27 16.18 2.36
N SER A 292 7.69 15.08 2.85
CA SER A 292 7.39 14.92 4.27
C SER A 292 8.64 14.88 5.16
N ASP A 293 9.80 14.54 4.63
CA ASP A 293 11.10 14.62 5.34
C ASP A 293 11.51 16.09 5.61
N LEU A 294 11.01 17.02 4.79
CA LEU A 294 11.33 18.45 4.87
C LEU A 294 10.33 19.22 5.74
N ILE A 295 9.03 19.03 5.53
CA ILE A 295 7.98 19.82 6.19
C ILE A 295 7.34 19.12 7.39
N GLY A 296 7.72 17.87 7.64
CA GLY A 296 7.21 17.04 8.73
C GLY A 296 5.95 16.26 8.39
N ARG A 297 5.76 15.10 9.07
CA ARG A 297 4.70 14.12 8.77
C ARG A 297 3.30 14.69 9.00
N LYS A 298 3.12 15.36 10.12
CA LYS A 298 1.83 15.95 10.47
C LYS A 298 1.37 16.99 9.46
N ASN A 299 2.28 17.84 8.98
CA ASN A 299 1.98 18.89 8.01
C ASN A 299 1.64 18.33 6.64
N ILE A 300 2.36 17.29 6.17
CA ILE A 300 2.05 16.68 4.88
C ILE A 300 0.67 16.01 4.90
N TYR A 301 0.26 15.39 6.01
CA TYR A 301 -1.10 14.85 6.15
C TYR A 301 -2.18 15.94 6.22
N ARG A 302 -1.88 17.13 6.76
CA ARG A 302 -2.77 18.30 6.62
C ARG A 302 -3.02 18.64 5.17
N VAL A 303 -1.97 18.56 4.32
CA VAL A 303 -2.09 18.78 2.88
C VAL A 303 -2.96 17.68 2.25
N TYR A 304 -2.67 16.40 2.49
CA TYR A 304 -3.44 15.31 1.88
C TYR A 304 -4.92 15.39 2.20
N LEU A 305 -5.26 15.61 3.47
CA LEU A 305 -6.63 15.57 3.96
C LEU A 305 -7.37 16.89 3.66
N GLY A 306 -6.73 18.03 3.92
CA GLY A 306 -7.33 19.35 3.71
C GLY A 306 -7.47 19.71 2.24
N VAL A 307 -6.38 19.66 1.48
CA VAL A 307 -6.44 19.96 0.03
C VAL A 307 -7.22 18.86 -0.69
N GLY A 308 -7.13 17.59 -0.28
CA GLY A 308 -7.94 16.51 -0.81
C GLY A 308 -9.44 16.78 -0.70
N ALA A 309 -9.91 17.27 0.46
CA ALA A 309 -11.32 17.66 0.65
C ALA A 309 -11.73 18.80 -0.29
N VAL A 310 -10.83 19.79 -0.50
CA VAL A 310 -11.07 20.87 -1.47
C VAL A 310 -11.15 20.34 -2.90
N MET A 311 -10.28 19.39 -3.29
CA MET A 311 -10.35 18.79 -4.62
C MET A 311 -11.67 18.04 -4.85
N TYR A 312 -12.17 17.31 -3.86
CA TYR A 312 -13.49 16.68 -3.95
C TYR A 312 -14.63 17.68 -4.06
N LEU A 313 -14.55 18.79 -3.31
CA LEU A 313 -15.52 19.87 -3.41
C LEU A 313 -15.52 20.49 -4.81
N LEU A 314 -14.35 20.74 -5.38
CA LEU A 314 -14.23 21.28 -6.74
C LEU A 314 -14.80 20.34 -7.80
N ILE A 315 -14.55 19.02 -7.68
CA ILE A 315 -15.16 18.03 -8.58
C ILE A 315 -16.69 18.03 -8.44
N SER A 316 -17.20 18.03 -7.22
CA SER A 316 -18.64 18.00 -6.95
C SER A 316 -19.37 19.24 -7.47
N GLN A 317 -18.73 20.43 -7.44
CA GLN A 317 -19.39 21.67 -7.84
C GLN A 317 -19.15 22.06 -9.31
N PHE A 318 -18.03 21.68 -9.89
CA PHE A 318 -17.57 22.18 -11.19
C PHE A 318 -17.02 21.09 -12.10
N GLY A 319 -17.00 19.84 -11.66
CA GLY A 319 -16.34 18.73 -12.38
C GLY A 319 -17.02 18.43 -13.73
N ASP A 320 -18.33 18.53 -13.80
CA ASP A 320 -19.12 18.32 -15.01
C ASP A 320 -18.92 19.41 -16.07
N SER A 321 -18.61 20.61 -15.62
CA SER A 321 -18.41 21.77 -16.50
C SER A 321 -17.05 21.80 -17.17
N SER A 322 -16.05 21.08 -16.64
CA SER A 322 -14.66 21.14 -17.12
C SER A 322 -13.91 19.83 -16.99
N LYS A 323 -13.69 19.12 -18.11
CA LYS A 323 -12.86 17.91 -18.16
C LYS A 323 -11.45 18.12 -17.59
N PRO A 324 -10.71 19.19 -17.95
CA PRO A 324 -9.40 19.42 -17.36
C PRO A 324 -9.45 19.57 -15.85
N LEU A 325 -10.43 20.28 -15.30
CA LEU A 325 -10.60 20.45 -13.86
C LEU A 325 -10.84 19.11 -13.17
N PHE A 326 -11.77 18.29 -13.68
CA PHE A 326 -12.05 16.95 -13.16
C PHE A 326 -10.79 16.10 -13.15
N ILE A 327 -10.06 16.05 -14.27
CA ILE A 327 -8.83 15.26 -14.39
C ILE A 327 -7.77 15.73 -13.41
N ILE A 328 -7.50 17.05 -13.35
CA ILE A 328 -6.47 17.60 -12.45
C ILE A 328 -6.80 17.29 -11.00
N CYS A 329 -8.04 17.53 -10.56
CA CYS A 329 -8.46 17.24 -9.20
C CYS A 329 -8.32 15.75 -8.86
N ALA A 330 -8.74 14.87 -9.77
CA ALA A 330 -8.60 13.43 -9.59
C ALA A 330 -7.12 12.98 -9.52
N LEU A 331 -6.25 13.54 -10.36
CA LEU A 331 -4.80 13.29 -10.31
C LEU A 331 -4.18 13.73 -8.98
N VAL A 332 -4.57 14.91 -8.47
CA VAL A 332 -4.11 15.41 -7.17
C VAL A 332 -4.56 14.47 -6.04
N ILE A 333 -5.84 14.07 -6.02
CA ILE A 333 -6.38 13.13 -5.02
C ILE A 333 -5.61 11.81 -5.05
N LEU A 334 -5.35 11.25 -6.24
CA LEU A 334 -4.61 9.99 -6.36
C LEU A 334 -3.13 10.14 -6.01
N SER A 335 -2.53 11.30 -6.22
CA SER A 335 -1.18 11.59 -5.74
C SER A 335 -1.12 11.60 -4.20
N PHE A 336 -2.13 12.16 -3.53
CA PHE A 336 -2.27 12.16 -2.08
C PHE A 336 -2.55 10.76 -1.51
N TYR A 337 -3.36 9.96 -2.22
CA TYR A 337 -3.54 8.55 -1.90
C TYR A 337 -2.22 7.79 -1.88
N GLY A 338 -1.41 7.96 -2.93
CA GLY A 338 -0.07 7.36 -3.00
C GLY A 338 0.87 7.88 -1.91
N GLY A 339 0.90 9.20 -1.72
CA GLY A 339 1.71 9.86 -0.70
C GLY A 339 1.36 9.41 0.71
N GLY A 340 0.07 9.26 1.03
CA GLY A 340 -0.40 8.80 2.33
C GLY A 340 0.13 7.41 2.68
N PHE A 341 0.07 6.47 1.75
CA PHE A 341 0.67 5.15 1.95
C PHE A 341 2.16 5.19 2.19
N ALA A 342 2.89 6.00 1.41
CA ALA A 342 4.33 6.03 1.48
C ALA A 342 4.87 6.80 2.69
N THR A 343 4.10 7.76 3.21
CA THR A 343 4.48 8.56 4.37
C THR A 343 4.21 7.88 5.70
N ILE A 344 3.18 7.00 5.79
CA ILE A 344 2.75 6.43 7.06
C ILE A 344 3.83 5.62 7.78
N PRO A 345 4.66 4.78 7.12
CA PRO A 345 5.71 4.05 7.82
C PRO A 345 6.75 4.96 8.46
N ALA A 346 7.08 6.08 7.79
CA ALA A 346 7.97 7.08 8.34
C ALA A 346 7.34 7.81 9.54
N TYR A 347 6.05 8.10 9.50
CA TYR A 347 5.31 8.68 10.62
C TYR A 347 5.28 7.74 11.83
N LEU A 348 5.07 6.43 11.59
CA LEU A 348 5.16 5.41 12.64
C LEU A 348 6.56 5.35 13.25
N LYS A 349 7.61 5.39 12.41
CA LYS A 349 9.01 5.43 12.87
C LYS A 349 9.26 6.64 13.77
N ASP A 350 8.76 7.82 13.40
CA ASP A 350 8.96 9.03 14.15
C ASP A 350 8.24 9.02 15.52
N LEU A 351 7.10 8.31 15.64
CA LEU A 351 6.33 8.20 16.89
C LEU A 351 6.74 7.01 17.78
N PHE A 352 7.07 5.87 17.20
CA PHE A 352 7.26 4.60 17.92
C PHE A 352 8.68 4.04 17.84
N GLY A 353 9.56 4.70 17.08
CA GLY A 353 10.93 4.23 16.88
C GLY A 353 11.04 3.11 15.84
N THR A 354 12.27 2.60 15.68
CA THR A 354 12.60 1.60 14.65
C THR A 354 12.52 0.16 15.13
N TYR A 355 12.42 -0.10 16.44
CA TYR A 355 12.53 -1.43 17.04
C TYR A 355 11.57 -2.46 16.43
N GLN A 356 10.28 -2.15 16.38
CA GLN A 356 9.26 -3.03 15.77
C GLN A 356 8.39 -2.28 14.76
N VAL A 357 8.94 -1.33 14.04
CA VAL A 357 8.19 -0.48 13.09
C VAL A 357 7.46 -1.30 12.02
N GLY A 358 8.05 -2.38 11.56
CA GLY A 358 7.42 -3.28 10.58
C GLY A 358 6.19 -4.00 11.16
N ALA A 359 6.25 -4.44 12.41
CA ALA A 359 5.12 -5.07 13.10
C ALA A 359 4.01 -4.05 13.42
N ILE A 360 4.37 -2.83 13.81
CA ILE A 360 3.41 -1.74 14.04
C ILE A 360 2.74 -1.36 12.72
N HIS A 361 3.52 -1.18 11.65
CA HIS A 361 3.01 -0.87 10.31
C HIS A 361 2.09 -1.98 9.79
N GLY A 362 2.47 -3.25 9.95
CA GLY A 362 1.63 -4.38 9.57
C GLY A 362 0.25 -4.34 10.24
N ARG A 363 0.19 -4.05 11.54
CA ARG A 363 -1.08 -3.89 12.26
C ARG A 363 -1.88 -2.69 11.75
N LEU A 364 -1.22 -1.60 11.40
CA LEU A 364 -1.85 -0.41 10.85
C LEU A 364 -2.46 -0.67 9.47
N LEU A 365 -1.93 -1.60 8.68
CA LEU A 365 -2.45 -1.94 7.35
C LEU A 365 -3.85 -2.56 7.37
N THR A 366 -4.38 -2.95 8.53
CA THR A 366 -5.81 -3.28 8.68
C THR A 366 -6.70 -2.09 8.32
N ALA A 367 -6.22 -0.85 8.45
CA ALA A 367 -6.89 0.33 7.94
C ALA A 367 -7.07 0.30 6.42
N TRP A 368 -6.05 -0.21 5.70
CA TRP A 368 -6.14 -0.39 4.25
C TRP A 368 -7.15 -1.47 3.87
N SER A 369 -7.15 -2.62 4.57
CA SER A 369 -8.15 -3.67 4.35
C SER A 369 -9.56 -3.13 4.54
N THR A 370 -9.79 -2.35 5.60
CA THR A 370 -11.08 -1.71 5.86
C THR A 370 -11.45 -0.72 4.75
N ALA A 371 -10.54 0.16 4.38
CA ALA A 371 -10.75 1.15 3.34
C ALA A 371 -10.98 0.53 1.95
N GLY A 372 -10.26 -0.57 1.64
CA GLY A 372 -10.40 -1.31 0.38
C GLY A 372 -11.75 -1.99 0.19
N VAL A 373 -12.49 -2.20 1.28
CA VAL A 373 -13.88 -2.66 1.25
C VAL A 373 -14.83 -1.47 1.29
N LEU A 374 -14.62 -0.51 2.19
CA LEU A 374 -15.53 0.61 2.40
C LEU A 374 -15.59 1.57 1.20
N GLY A 375 -14.45 1.91 0.59
CA GLY A 375 -14.40 2.87 -0.52
C GLY A 375 -15.26 2.43 -1.71
N PRO A 376 -14.99 1.26 -2.32
CA PRO A 376 -15.82 0.73 -3.38
C PRO A 376 -17.28 0.52 -2.99
N LEU A 377 -17.54 0.03 -1.76
CA LEU A 377 -18.90 -0.18 -1.26
C LEU A 377 -19.70 1.13 -1.24
N ILE A 378 -19.11 2.20 -0.69
CA ILE A 378 -19.78 3.51 -0.61
C ILE A 378 -20.08 4.03 -2.02
N VAL A 379 -19.08 4.04 -2.92
CA VAL A 379 -19.24 4.64 -4.25
C VAL A 379 -20.22 3.83 -5.10
N ASN A 380 -20.10 2.49 -5.12
CA ASN A 380 -20.98 1.63 -5.90
C ASN A 380 -22.44 1.68 -5.41
N TRP A 381 -22.64 1.49 -4.10
CA TRP A 381 -23.98 1.47 -3.52
C TRP A 381 -24.73 2.80 -3.69
N ILE A 382 -24.01 3.93 -3.57
CA ILE A 382 -24.61 5.25 -3.77
C ILE A 382 -24.94 5.45 -5.24
N ALA A 383 -24.00 5.14 -6.16
CA ALA A 383 -24.21 5.29 -7.59
C ALA A 383 -25.41 4.46 -8.07
N ASP A 384 -25.55 3.20 -7.61
CA ASP A 384 -26.66 2.33 -7.95
C ASP A 384 -27.99 2.93 -7.45
N ARG A 385 -28.07 3.39 -6.18
CA ARG A 385 -29.26 4.06 -5.64
C ARG A 385 -29.62 5.35 -6.37
N GLN A 386 -28.64 6.14 -6.75
CA GLN A 386 -28.89 7.38 -7.50
C GLN A 386 -29.40 7.06 -8.91
N LYS A 387 -28.89 5.99 -9.54
CA LYS A 387 -29.37 5.49 -10.82
C LYS A 387 -30.81 4.99 -10.74
N ASP A 388 -31.16 4.25 -9.68
CA ASP A 388 -32.54 3.80 -9.43
C ASP A 388 -33.48 4.97 -9.19
N ALA A 389 -32.97 6.06 -8.62
CA ALA A 389 -33.70 7.33 -8.46
C ALA A 389 -33.78 8.18 -9.74
N GLY A 390 -33.32 7.64 -10.90
CA GLY A 390 -33.39 8.30 -12.20
C GLY A 390 -32.33 9.39 -12.43
N LYS A 391 -31.26 9.44 -11.59
CA LYS A 391 -30.16 10.37 -11.82
C LYS A 391 -29.18 9.82 -12.86
N HIS A 392 -28.51 10.72 -13.56
CA HIS A 392 -27.52 10.42 -14.59
C HIS A 392 -26.30 11.34 -14.47
N GLY A 393 -25.24 11.00 -15.18
CA GLY A 393 -24.04 11.84 -15.26
C GLY A 393 -23.34 12.05 -13.92
N ALA A 394 -22.88 13.26 -13.66
CA ALA A 394 -22.19 13.65 -12.44
C ALA A 394 -23.03 13.44 -11.15
N ALA A 395 -24.36 13.63 -11.26
CA ALA A 395 -25.28 13.50 -10.12
C ALA A 395 -25.30 12.11 -9.49
N LEU A 396 -24.79 11.08 -10.17
CA LEU A 396 -24.58 9.73 -9.61
C LEU A 396 -23.59 9.72 -8.45
N TYR A 397 -22.64 10.66 -8.44
CA TYR A 397 -21.46 10.65 -7.56
C TYR A 397 -21.45 11.76 -6.51
N ASP A 398 -22.33 12.79 -6.60
CA ASP A 398 -22.35 13.93 -5.67
C ASP A 398 -22.38 13.53 -4.21
N THR A 399 -23.29 12.61 -3.85
CA THR A 399 -23.40 12.10 -2.47
C THR A 399 -22.13 11.38 -2.02
N SER A 400 -21.52 10.61 -2.94
CA SER A 400 -20.26 9.92 -2.66
C SER A 400 -19.14 10.93 -2.37
N PHE A 401 -19.03 12.01 -3.14
CA PHE A 401 -18.02 13.03 -2.93
C PHE A 401 -18.20 13.79 -1.61
N LEU A 402 -19.45 14.12 -1.25
CA LEU A 402 -19.73 14.73 0.06
C LEU A 402 -19.32 13.81 1.22
N ILE A 403 -19.57 12.50 1.10
CA ILE A 403 -19.11 11.52 2.09
C ILE A 403 -17.58 11.49 2.13
N MET A 404 -16.89 11.47 0.98
CA MET A 404 -15.43 11.49 0.94
C MET A 404 -14.86 12.75 1.60
N ILE A 405 -15.47 13.92 1.40
CA ILE A 405 -15.10 15.17 2.11
C ILE A 405 -15.25 14.95 3.63
N GLY A 406 -16.37 14.42 4.08
CA GLY A 406 -16.60 14.13 5.50
C GLY A 406 -15.55 13.19 6.10
N LEU A 407 -15.20 12.11 5.37
CA LEU A 407 -14.15 11.18 5.79
C LEU A 407 -12.78 11.85 5.87
N LEU A 408 -12.41 12.69 4.90
CA LEU A 408 -11.16 13.44 4.92
C LEU A 408 -11.11 14.44 6.08
N VAL A 409 -12.22 15.09 6.42
CA VAL A 409 -12.33 15.95 7.62
C VAL A 409 -12.12 15.15 8.91
N VAL A 410 -12.74 13.96 9.02
CA VAL A 410 -12.51 13.07 10.17
C VAL A 410 -11.03 12.68 10.25
N GLY A 411 -10.40 12.31 9.12
CA GLY A 411 -8.97 12.04 9.06
C GLY A 411 -8.12 13.25 9.47
N PHE A 412 -8.49 14.45 9.04
CA PHE A 412 -7.81 15.70 9.40
C PHE A 412 -7.85 15.94 10.92
N VAL A 413 -9.02 15.82 11.54
CA VAL A 413 -9.17 15.94 13.00
C VAL A 413 -8.33 14.88 13.71
N ALA A 414 -8.36 13.63 13.25
CA ALA A 414 -7.54 12.56 13.82
C ALA A 414 -6.02 12.88 13.72
N ASN A 415 -5.56 13.45 12.59
CA ASN A 415 -4.18 13.88 12.44
C ASN A 415 -3.80 15.01 13.42
N GLU A 416 -4.72 15.96 13.68
CA GLU A 416 -4.49 17.03 14.64
C GLU A 416 -4.37 16.53 16.08
N LEU A 417 -5.05 15.45 16.42
CA LEU A 417 -5.01 14.82 17.75
C LEU A 417 -3.73 14.01 17.98
N VAL A 418 -2.94 13.71 16.94
CA VAL A 418 -1.66 13.00 17.12
C VAL A 418 -0.70 13.86 17.96
N ARG A 419 -0.22 13.28 19.07
CA ARG A 419 0.75 13.86 20.02
C ARG A 419 1.89 12.87 20.23
N PRO A 420 3.03 13.30 20.83
CA PRO A 420 4.10 12.39 21.24
C PRO A 420 3.55 11.24 22.11
N VAL A 421 4.18 10.07 22.02
CA VAL A 421 3.80 8.89 22.80
C VAL A 421 4.28 9.07 24.25
N ASP A 422 3.43 8.72 25.21
CA ASP A 422 3.73 8.79 26.63
C ASP A 422 4.88 7.82 27.00
N ALA A 423 5.80 8.30 27.84
CA ALA A 423 7.00 7.57 28.28
C ALA A 423 6.69 6.19 28.92
N ARG A 424 5.51 6.01 29.53
CA ARG A 424 5.07 4.72 30.09
C ARG A 424 4.97 3.58 29.06
N HIS A 425 4.90 3.91 27.77
CA HIS A 425 4.86 2.95 26.66
C HIS A 425 6.24 2.69 26.05
N HIS A 426 7.27 3.45 26.48
CA HIS A 426 8.63 3.27 25.99
C HIS A 426 9.26 2.01 26.58
N ILE A 427 10.07 1.32 25.78
CA ILE A 427 10.92 0.25 26.25
C ILE A 427 12.08 0.93 27.01
N PRO A 428 12.38 0.52 28.27
CA PRO A 428 13.52 1.07 28.99
C PRO A 428 14.80 0.85 28.17
N ALA A 429 15.63 1.88 28.08
CA ALA A 429 16.98 1.71 27.56
C ALA A 429 17.69 0.62 28.36
N PRO A 430 18.50 -0.26 27.73
CA PRO A 430 19.37 -1.15 28.48
C PRO A 430 20.14 -0.27 29.49
N ARG A 431 20.06 -0.61 30.79
CA ARG A 431 20.94 0.04 31.77
C ARG A 431 22.36 -0.25 31.28
N GLU A 432 23.11 0.80 30.92
CA GLU A 432 24.57 0.67 30.86
C GLU A 432 24.98 0.00 32.16
N ALA A 433 25.69 -1.11 32.08
CA ALA A 433 26.28 -1.73 33.25
C ALA A 433 27.05 -0.60 33.91
N ALA A 434 26.61 -0.20 35.13
CA ALA A 434 27.32 0.77 35.90
C ALA A 434 28.74 0.23 35.98
N ASP A 435 29.70 1.00 35.49
CA ASP A 435 31.11 0.74 35.67
C ASP A 435 31.30 0.55 37.18
N ASP A 436 31.46 -0.71 37.58
CA ASP A 436 31.81 -1.11 38.93
C ASP A 436 33.32 -0.83 39.11
N ASP A 437 33.67 0.45 39.03
CA ASP A 437 35.01 0.95 39.34
C ASP A 437 35.30 0.97 40.85
N SER A 438 34.63 0.10 41.62
CA SER A 438 34.89 -0.02 43.05
C SER A 438 35.89 -1.13 43.43
N VAL A 439 36.78 -1.51 42.50
CA VAL A 439 37.95 -2.32 42.91
C VAL A 439 39.15 -1.37 43.10
N GLN A 440 39.21 -0.74 44.24
CA GLN A 440 40.49 -0.16 44.73
C GLN A 440 41.49 -1.28 45.00
N PRO A 441 42.70 -1.25 44.45
CA PRO A 441 43.73 -2.19 44.85
C PRO A 441 44.15 -1.82 46.30
N GLN A 442 43.89 -2.74 47.27
CA GLN A 442 44.53 -2.68 48.57
C GLN A 442 46.04 -2.73 48.37
N GLN A 443 46.69 -1.62 48.66
CA GLN A 443 48.12 -1.55 48.88
C GLN A 443 48.43 -2.30 50.18
N SER A 444 49.02 -3.51 50.05
CA SER A 444 49.66 -4.21 51.17
C SER A 444 51.03 -3.57 51.40
N ALA A 445 51.25 -3.10 52.63
CA ALA A 445 52.51 -2.71 53.18
C ALA A 445 53.44 -3.91 53.45
#